data_d444131da2d399d67e03d318b6d61d00
#
_entry.id   d444131da2d399d67e03d318b6d61d00
#
_cell.length_a   1.000
_cell.length_b   1.000
_cell.length_c   1.000
_cell.angle_alpha   90.00
_cell.angle_beta   90.00
_cell.angle_gamma   90.00
#
_symmetry.space_group_name_H-M   'P 1'
#
loop_
_entity.id
_entity.type
_entity.pdbx_description
1 polymer ?
#
loop_
_entity_poly.entity_id
_entity_poly.type
_entity_poly.pdbx_seq_one_letter_code
_entity_poly.pdbx_strand_id
1 'polypeptide(L)'
;MRQTPLYSEYARDGAKVVDFHGWALPVQFSGILDEHRHTREKAGLFDCSHMGEFMLRGQDALAAFERLVCADILGLKVGRCRYTAILNDQGGIVDDCVGMRLSEDEMYLVTNAGPLDEVAALLGAGNAGIENLTDQTAKIDLQGPLSRAILLDLGLDAVAPLKFWQVTRTEWRGYPMVVARAGYTGELGYELYMPNEAAAAVWRLLAARPEVKPCGLGARDTLRLEMGYPLNGEDLTPRTTPLEAEMGRFICWDKDFPGKEKVERQRAEDEYRRLTPVVSPNRRAPRHGFDLKCGGQTVGTVTSGAFGPSVGQGVGLAMIAPPYNAPGTELRAGPRDMPLETAEMPVYKNGTCRKKVQ
;
A
#
# COMPACT_ATOMS: atom_id res chain seq x y z
N MET A 1 -17.89 11.26 9.71
CA MET A 1 -16.53 10.90 9.28
C MET A 1 -15.58 11.04 10.46
N ARG A 2 -14.76 10.04 10.70
CA ARG A 2 -13.64 10.09 11.65
C ARG A 2 -12.61 11.09 11.14
N GLN A 3 -11.84 11.67 12.02
CA GLN A 3 -10.79 12.64 11.70
C GLN A 3 -9.43 12.10 12.16
N THR A 4 -8.40 12.29 11.35
CA THR A 4 -7.02 12.00 11.73
C THR A 4 -6.49 13.09 12.68
N PRO A 5 -5.38 12.85 13.40
CA PRO A 5 -4.71 13.90 14.20
C PRO A 5 -4.28 15.12 13.38
N LEU A 6 -4.19 14.97 12.04
CA LEU A 6 -3.78 16.02 11.11
C LEU A 6 -4.93 16.79 10.47
N TYR A 7 -6.19 16.47 10.81
CA TYR A 7 -7.36 17.08 10.16
C TYR A 7 -7.36 18.61 10.22
N SER A 8 -6.91 19.19 11.34
CA SER A 8 -6.78 20.65 11.47
C SER A 8 -5.75 21.29 10.53
N GLU A 9 -4.74 20.52 10.10
CA GLU A 9 -3.71 20.98 9.17
C GLU A 9 -4.23 21.10 7.74
N TYR A 10 -5.24 20.32 7.38
CA TYR A 10 -5.81 20.27 6.03
C TYR A 10 -6.34 21.62 5.57
N ALA A 11 -7.10 22.32 6.43
CA ALA A 11 -7.65 23.65 6.10
C ALA A 11 -6.54 24.68 5.88
N ARG A 12 -5.48 24.62 6.72
CA ARG A 12 -4.31 25.49 6.58
C ARG A 12 -3.60 25.28 5.24
N ASP A 13 -3.48 24.03 4.81
CA ASP A 13 -2.73 23.65 3.61
C ASP A 13 -3.61 23.58 2.35
N GLY A 14 -4.89 24.00 2.43
CA GLY A 14 -5.80 24.15 1.29
C GLY A 14 -6.37 22.84 0.75
N ALA A 15 -6.54 21.83 1.60
CA ALA A 15 -7.01 20.52 1.21
C ALA A 15 -8.46 20.48 0.75
N LYS A 16 -8.73 19.71 -0.32
CA LYS A 16 -10.08 19.25 -0.65
C LYS A 16 -10.32 17.91 0.02
N VAL A 17 -11.21 17.88 1.02
CA VAL A 17 -11.51 16.69 1.84
C VAL A 17 -12.65 15.88 1.24
N VAL A 18 -12.55 14.55 1.33
CA VAL A 18 -13.56 13.57 0.92
C VAL A 18 -13.77 12.52 2.01
N ASP A 19 -14.85 11.75 1.91
CA ASP A 19 -15.05 10.53 2.69
C ASP A 19 -14.24 9.38 2.07
N PHE A 20 -13.38 8.77 2.87
CA PHE A 20 -12.63 7.59 2.51
C PHE A 20 -12.79 6.52 3.60
N HIS A 21 -13.63 5.52 3.37
CA HIS A 21 -13.95 4.48 4.36
C HIS A 21 -14.36 5.05 5.74
N GLY A 22 -15.19 6.09 5.73
CA GLY A 22 -15.66 6.76 6.94
C GLY A 22 -14.68 7.79 7.55
N TRP A 23 -13.51 8.00 6.93
CA TRP A 23 -12.54 9.01 7.33
C TRP A 23 -12.59 10.26 6.45
N ALA A 24 -12.45 11.42 7.08
CA ALA A 24 -12.29 12.70 6.38
C ALA A 24 -10.82 12.87 5.95
N LEU A 25 -10.51 12.60 4.68
CA LEU A 25 -9.14 12.64 4.15
C LEU A 25 -9.00 13.59 2.97
N PRO A 26 -7.80 14.20 2.75
CA PRO A 26 -7.55 15.07 1.61
C PRO A 26 -7.46 14.23 0.33
N VAL A 27 -8.30 14.53 -0.67
CA VAL A 27 -8.13 13.97 -2.00
C VAL A 27 -7.01 14.67 -2.75
N GLN A 28 -6.82 15.96 -2.49
CA GLN A 28 -5.72 16.79 -3.01
C GLN A 28 -5.56 18.06 -2.17
N PHE A 29 -4.40 18.71 -2.29
CA PHE A 29 -4.08 20.05 -1.81
C PHE A 29 -3.89 21.01 -2.99
N SER A 30 -2.78 20.91 -3.72
CA SER A 30 -2.48 21.75 -4.89
C SER A 30 -3.00 21.20 -6.20
N GLY A 31 -3.36 19.92 -6.23
CA GLY A 31 -3.87 19.22 -7.40
C GLY A 31 -3.15 17.90 -7.68
N ILE A 32 -3.91 16.87 -8.03
CA ILE A 32 -3.43 15.48 -8.16
C ILE A 32 -2.19 15.38 -9.06
N LEU A 33 -2.20 16.01 -10.22
CA LEU A 33 -1.09 15.91 -11.19
C LEU A 33 0.19 16.61 -10.70
N ASP A 34 0.02 17.75 -10.03
CA ASP A 34 1.12 18.53 -9.47
C ASP A 34 1.77 17.79 -8.29
N GLU A 35 0.96 17.27 -7.37
CA GLU A 35 1.39 16.47 -6.23
C GLU A 35 2.11 15.19 -6.66
N HIS A 36 1.55 14.48 -7.66
CA HIS A 36 2.16 13.30 -8.24
C HIS A 36 3.58 13.59 -8.78
N ARG A 37 3.71 14.61 -9.64
CA ARG A 37 5.01 14.99 -10.22
C ARG A 37 6.00 15.43 -9.16
N HIS A 38 5.52 16.20 -8.18
CA HIS A 38 6.37 16.64 -7.08
C HIS A 38 6.91 15.46 -6.27
N THR A 39 6.08 14.45 -6.01
CA THR A 39 6.53 13.21 -5.33
C THR A 39 7.58 12.46 -6.15
N ARG A 40 7.44 12.39 -7.48
CA ARG A 40 8.42 11.76 -8.37
C ARG A 40 9.75 12.51 -8.42
N GLU A 41 9.72 13.83 -8.35
CA GLU A 41 10.90 14.70 -8.55
C GLU A 41 11.58 15.09 -7.23
N LYS A 42 10.81 15.25 -6.14
CA LYS A 42 11.27 15.78 -4.86
C LYS A 42 10.79 14.93 -3.68
N ALA A 43 9.77 15.41 -2.94
CA ALA A 43 9.17 14.67 -1.84
C ALA A 43 7.70 15.05 -1.62
N GLY A 44 6.81 14.05 -1.64
CA GLY A 44 5.41 14.16 -1.24
C GLY A 44 5.22 13.76 0.22
N LEU A 45 4.37 14.49 0.93
CA LEU A 45 4.01 14.26 2.31
C LEU A 45 2.54 13.82 2.40
N PHE A 46 2.30 12.62 2.90
CA PHE A 46 0.97 12.01 2.93
C PHE A 46 0.54 11.73 4.37
N ASP A 47 -0.69 12.08 4.70
CA ASP A 47 -1.35 11.59 5.92
C ASP A 47 -1.94 10.20 5.66
N CYS A 48 -1.43 9.22 6.38
CA CYS A 48 -1.88 7.83 6.35
C CYS A 48 -2.39 7.34 7.72
N SER A 49 -2.72 8.27 8.64
CA SER A 49 -3.15 7.98 10.01
C SER A 49 -4.54 7.32 10.11
N HIS A 50 -5.21 7.08 8.98
CA HIS A 50 -6.44 6.32 8.91
C HIS A 50 -6.22 4.81 8.87
N MET A 51 -5.00 4.36 8.63
CA MET A 51 -4.67 2.93 8.55
C MET A 51 -4.76 2.27 9.93
N GLY A 52 -5.06 0.97 9.93
CA GLY A 52 -5.08 0.18 11.15
C GLY A 52 -3.66 -0.12 11.63
N GLU A 53 -3.44 -0.01 12.94
CA GLU A 53 -2.14 -0.20 13.56
C GLU A 53 -2.24 -1.04 14.81
N PHE A 54 -1.42 -2.11 14.87
CA PHE A 54 -1.43 -3.05 15.98
C PHE A 54 -0.01 -3.32 16.47
N MET A 55 0.13 -3.45 17.78
CA MET A 55 1.34 -3.97 18.40
C MET A 55 1.09 -5.40 18.90
N LEU A 56 1.89 -6.34 18.41
CA LEU A 56 1.88 -7.73 18.81
C LEU A 56 3.09 -7.99 19.70
N ARG A 57 2.88 -8.50 20.93
CA ARG A 57 3.92 -8.79 21.90
C ARG A 57 3.82 -10.22 22.42
N GLY A 58 4.94 -10.90 22.45
CA GLY A 58 5.07 -12.28 22.88
C GLY A 58 4.84 -13.30 21.76
N GLN A 59 5.38 -14.49 21.94
CA GLN A 59 5.37 -15.55 20.93
C GLN A 59 3.95 -15.99 20.55
N ASP A 60 3.02 -15.99 21.51
CA ASP A 60 1.62 -16.38 21.26
C ASP A 60 0.90 -15.39 20.35
N ALA A 61 1.14 -14.07 20.50
CA ALA A 61 0.59 -13.04 19.64
C ALA A 61 1.15 -13.14 18.22
N LEU A 62 2.46 -13.37 18.11
CA LEU A 62 3.11 -13.57 16.81
C LEU A 62 2.62 -14.84 16.11
N ALA A 63 2.45 -15.94 16.86
CA ALA A 63 1.90 -17.18 16.34
C ALA A 63 0.42 -17.06 15.95
N ALA A 64 -0.35 -16.23 16.63
CA ALA A 64 -1.73 -15.93 16.24
C ALA A 64 -1.77 -15.24 14.87
N PHE A 65 -0.94 -14.23 14.66
CA PHE A 65 -0.83 -13.55 13.36
C PHE A 65 -0.28 -14.48 12.27
N GLU A 66 0.75 -15.27 12.58
CA GLU A 66 1.32 -16.26 11.64
C GLU A 66 0.26 -17.19 11.05
N ARG A 67 -0.73 -17.64 11.84
CA ARG A 67 -1.79 -18.53 11.38
C ARG A 67 -2.78 -17.88 10.41
N LEU A 68 -2.88 -16.56 10.40
CA LEU A 68 -3.83 -15.80 9.55
C LEU A 68 -3.27 -15.46 8.18
N VAL A 69 -1.96 -15.55 7.98
CA VAL A 69 -1.30 -15.03 6.78
C VAL A 69 -0.57 -16.12 6.00
N CYS A 70 -0.40 -15.89 4.70
CA CYS A 70 0.30 -16.83 3.82
C CYS A 70 1.84 -16.72 3.88
N ALA A 71 2.41 -15.64 4.43
CA ALA A 71 3.85 -15.47 4.52
C ALA A 71 4.41 -16.05 5.84
N ASP A 72 5.70 -16.40 5.83
CA ASP A 72 6.47 -16.72 7.03
C ASP A 72 6.76 -15.42 7.81
N ILE A 73 6.11 -15.27 8.95
CA ILE A 73 6.24 -14.13 9.88
C ILE A 73 7.21 -14.46 11.01
N LEU A 74 7.17 -15.70 11.52
CA LEU A 74 8.01 -16.11 12.63
C LEU A 74 9.50 -16.14 12.24
N GLY A 75 9.82 -16.52 11.00
CA GLY A 75 11.18 -16.47 10.44
C GLY A 75 11.64 -15.08 10.00
N LEU A 76 10.80 -14.03 10.12
CA LEU A 76 11.20 -12.68 9.75
C LEU A 76 12.23 -12.12 10.75
N LYS A 77 13.39 -11.72 10.24
CA LYS A 77 14.48 -11.17 11.06
C LYS A 77 14.12 -9.81 11.66
N VAL A 78 14.61 -9.54 12.86
CA VAL A 78 14.49 -8.22 13.52
C VAL A 78 15.00 -7.11 12.60
N GLY A 79 14.30 -5.98 12.61
CA GLY A 79 14.57 -4.83 11.74
C GLY A 79 14.09 -4.99 10.29
N ARG A 80 13.27 -6.02 9.99
CA ARG A 80 12.73 -6.27 8.65
C ARG A 80 11.21 -6.09 8.61
N CYS A 81 10.73 -5.68 7.43
CA CYS A 81 9.32 -5.62 7.09
C CYS A 81 8.94 -6.80 6.18
N ARG A 82 7.69 -7.27 6.30
CA ARG A 82 7.10 -8.31 5.46
C ARG A 82 5.72 -7.87 4.98
N TYR A 83 5.55 -7.77 3.65
CA TYR A 83 4.23 -7.66 3.04
C TYR A 83 3.57 -9.02 2.95
N THR A 84 2.32 -9.12 3.33
CA THR A 84 1.53 -10.36 3.33
C THR A 84 0.04 -10.06 3.23
N ALA A 85 -0.79 -11.10 3.23
CA ALA A 85 -2.24 -10.98 3.28
C ALA A 85 -2.82 -11.82 4.41
N ILE A 86 -3.78 -11.26 5.14
CA ILE A 86 -4.69 -11.97 6.04
C ILE A 86 -5.75 -12.62 5.17
N LEU A 87 -5.95 -13.92 5.34
CA LEU A 87 -6.81 -14.72 4.49
C LEU A 87 -8.01 -15.25 5.25
N ASN A 88 -9.12 -15.43 4.54
CA ASN A 88 -10.28 -16.19 5.01
C ASN A 88 -10.12 -17.68 4.70
N ASP A 89 -11.02 -18.51 5.23
CA ASP A 89 -11.00 -19.98 5.07
C ASP A 89 -11.11 -20.45 3.61
N GLN A 90 -11.50 -19.57 2.69
CA GLN A 90 -11.55 -19.84 1.26
C GLN A 90 -10.28 -19.36 0.53
N GLY A 91 -9.24 -18.93 1.26
CA GLY A 91 -8.01 -18.39 0.71
C GLY A 91 -8.17 -17.02 0.04
N GLY A 92 -9.29 -16.33 0.28
CA GLY A 92 -9.50 -14.96 -0.19
C GLY A 92 -8.85 -13.93 0.73
N ILE A 93 -8.40 -12.83 0.17
CA ILE A 93 -7.72 -11.75 0.90
C ILE A 93 -8.74 -10.90 1.65
N VAL A 94 -8.74 -11.00 2.98
CA VAL A 94 -9.49 -10.09 3.85
C VAL A 94 -8.79 -8.74 3.87
N ASP A 95 -7.46 -8.75 4.11
CA ASP A 95 -6.63 -7.56 4.08
C ASP A 95 -5.20 -7.87 3.65
N ASP A 96 -4.59 -6.93 2.95
CA ASP A 96 -3.15 -6.93 2.73
C ASP A 96 -2.47 -6.00 3.75
N CYS A 97 -1.37 -6.46 4.33
CA CYS A 97 -0.77 -5.79 5.47
C CYS A 97 0.76 -5.86 5.46
N VAL A 98 1.37 -5.05 6.32
CA VAL A 98 2.82 -5.04 6.53
C VAL A 98 3.14 -5.35 7.98
N GLY A 99 3.77 -6.50 8.23
CA GLY A 99 4.37 -6.83 9.52
C GLY A 99 5.80 -6.32 9.61
N MET A 100 6.15 -5.66 10.71
CA MET A 100 7.47 -5.07 10.97
C MET A 100 8.05 -5.65 12.24
N ARG A 101 9.08 -6.49 12.13
CA ARG A 101 9.73 -7.16 13.27
C ARG A 101 10.59 -6.17 14.03
N LEU A 102 10.16 -5.75 15.22
CA LEU A 102 10.86 -4.75 16.03
C LEU A 102 11.85 -5.37 17.03
N SER A 103 11.52 -6.55 17.56
CA SER A 103 12.40 -7.38 18.39
C SER A 103 12.10 -8.87 18.17
N GLU A 104 12.73 -9.76 18.92
CA GLU A 104 12.47 -11.21 18.81
C GLU A 104 11.02 -11.59 19.17
N ASP A 105 10.36 -10.78 19.99
CA ASP A 105 9.02 -11.02 20.53
C ASP A 105 8.03 -9.87 20.23
N GLU A 106 8.41 -8.87 19.39
CA GLU A 106 7.54 -7.77 19.08
C GLU A 106 7.43 -7.51 17.58
N MET A 107 6.21 -7.28 17.12
CA MET A 107 5.89 -6.88 15.75
C MET A 107 4.91 -5.73 15.73
N TYR A 108 5.19 -4.73 14.91
CA TYR A 108 4.25 -3.68 14.55
C TYR A 108 3.55 -4.09 13.25
N LEU A 109 2.23 -4.07 13.25
CA LEU A 109 1.42 -4.48 12.10
C LEU A 109 0.62 -3.29 11.60
N VAL A 110 0.65 -3.06 10.29
CA VAL A 110 -0.11 -2.01 9.61
C VAL A 110 -1.07 -2.65 8.62
N THR A 111 -2.35 -2.24 8.67
CA THR A 111 -3.48 -2.80 7.92
C THR A 111 -4.27 -1.69 7.24
N ASN A 112 -5.21 -2.04 6.36
CA ASN A 112 -6.06 -1.05 5.71
C ASN A 112 -7.22 -0.60 6.62
N ALA A 113 -7.75 0.59 6.35
CA ALA A 113 -8.86 1.17 7.13
C ALA A 113 -10.20 0.47 6.90
N GLY A 114 -10.45 -0.02 5.67
CA GLY A 114 -11.72 -0.65 5.31
C GLY A 114 -12.05 -1.88 6.16
N PRO A 115 -11.20 -2.90 6.22
CA PRO A 115 -11.44 -4.13 6.99
C PRO A 115 -10.99 -4.06 8.46
N LEU A 116 -10.72 -2.88 9.03
CA LEU A 116 -10.09 -2.73 10.35
C LEU A 116 -10.79 -3.53 11.47
N ASP A 117 -12.11 -3.46 11.56
CA ASP A 117 -12.85 -4.15 12.62
C ASP A 117 -12.80 -5.68 12.45
N GLU A 118 -12.87 -6.17 11.21
CA GLU A 118 -12.74 -7.58 10.89
C GLU A 118 -11.33 -8.09 11.20
N VAL A 119 -10.29 -7.33 10.82
CA VAL A 119 -8.90 -7.66 11.12
C VAL A 119 -8.66 -7.66 12.63
N ALA A 120 -9.17 -6.67 13.37
CA ALA A 120 -9.06 -6.62 14.82
C ALA A 120 -9.70 -7.86 15.49
N ALA A 121 -10.87 -8.29 14.99
CA ALA A 121 -11.53 -9.49 15.49
C ALA A 121 -10.73 -10.77 15.16
N LEU A 122 -10.23 -10.92 13.94
CA LEU A 122 -9.40 -12.07 13.53
C LEU A 122 -8.10 -12.19 14.31
N LEU A 123 -7.45 -11.07 14.59
CA LEU A 123 -6.24 -11.02 15.43
C LEU A 123 -6.55 -11.35 16.88
N GLY A 124 -7.81 -11.22 17.32
CA GLY A 124 -8.19 -11.30 18.73
C GLY A 124 -7.68 -10.08 19.50
N ALA A 125 -7.77 -8.89 18.93
CA ALA A 125 -7.33 -7.64 19.55
C ALA A 125 -8.02 -7.44 20.90
N GLY A 126 -7.24 -7.05 21.92
CA GLY A 126 -7.66 -7.00 23.33
C GLY A 126 -7.32 -8.26 24.12
N ASN A 127 -6.91 -9.36 23.46
CA ASN A 127 -6.29 -10.50 24.14
C ASN A 127 -4.84 -10.18 24.55
N ALA A 128 -4.29 -10.98 25.46
CA ALA A 128 -2.93 -10.78 25.94
C ALA A 128 -1.92 -10.72 24.75
N GLY A 129 -1.19 -9.62 24.69
CA GLY A 129 -0.13 -9.40 23.71
C GLY A 129 -0.55 -8.78 22.37
N ILE A 130 -1.85 -8.50 22.13
CA ILE A 130 -2.32 -7.85 20.91
C ILE A 130 -3.06 -6.55 21.24
N GLU A 131 -2.44 -5.43 20.94
CA GLU A 131 -2.93 -4.10 21.24
C GLU A 131 -3.28 -3.36 19.94
N ASN A 132 -4.51 -2.83 19.85
CA ASN A 132 -4.92 -1.96 18.77
C ASN A 132 -4.51 -0.52 19.10
N LEU A 133 -3.59 0.04 18.32
CA LEU A 133 -3.02 1.39 18.49
C LEU A 133 -3.62 2.40 17.52
N THR A 134 -4.57 2.01 16.67
CA THR A 134 -5.08 2.83 15.56
C THR A 134 -5.53 4.23 15.98
N ASP A 135 -6.18 4.36 17.13
CA ASP A 135 -6.68 5.66 17.62
C ASP A 135 -5.62 6.48 18.39
N GLN A 136 -4.43 5.92 18.59
CA GLN A 136 -3.35 6.55 19.39
C GLN A 136 -2.14 6.93 18.53
N THR A 137 -2.07 6.42 17.29
CA THR A 137 -0.90 6.56 16.42
C THR A 137 -1.24 7.37 15.17
N ALA A 138 -0.36 8.29 14.85
CA ALA A 138 -0.31 8.95 13.55
C ALA A 138 0.71 8.28 12.64
N LYS A 139 0.35 8.12 11.37
CA LYS A 139 1.23 7.64 10.31
C LYS A 139 1.40 8.73 9.26
N ILE A 140 2.64 9.18 9.07
CA ILE A 140 3.02 10.16 8.05
C ILE A 140 3.99 9.49 7.09
N ASP A 141 3.70 9.52 5.79
CA ASP A 141 4.58 9.03 4.75
C ASP A 141 5.30 10.20 4.07
N LEU A 142 6.64 10.20 4.08
CA LEU A 142 7.46 11.10 3.27
C LEU A 142 8.08 10.31 2.11
N GLN A 143 7.62 10.57 0.89
CA GLN A 143 7.89 9.77 -0.29
C GLN A 143 8.49 10.61 -1.41
N GLY A 144 9.58 10.17 -2.00
CA GLY A 144 10.25 10.84 -3.13
C GLY A 144 11.77 10.74 -3.01
N PRO A 145 12.51 11.03 -4.08
CA PRO A 145 13.97 10.87 -4.14
C PRO A 145 14.74 11.70 -3.12
N LEU A 146 14.17 12.81 -2.61
CA LEU A 146 14.79 13.69 -1.61
C LEU A 146 14.41 13.33 -0.16
N SER A 147 13.50 12.39 0.08
CA SER A 147 12.97 12.06 1.41
C SER A 147 14.08 11.77 2.44
N ARG A 148 15.09 10.96 2.07
CA ARG A 148 16.22 10.64 2.97
C ARG A 148 17.02 11.88 3.36
N ALA A 149 17.39 12.69 2.38
CA ALA A 149 18.20 13.89 2.61
C ALA A 149 17.48 14.88 3.53
N ILE A 150 16.17 15.07 3.32
CA ILE A 150 15.32 15.93 4.14
C ILE A 150 15.28 15.44 5.60
N LEU A 151 15.06 14.14 5.82
CA LEU A 151 14.98 13.58 7.18
C LEU A 151 16.32 13.67 7.92
N LEU A 152 17.44 13.43 7.23
CA LEU A 152 18.79 13.57 7.79
C LEU A 152 19.10 15.04 8.14
N ASP A 153 18.77 15.97 7.25
CA ASP A 153 18.97 17.41 7.50
C ASP A 153 18.13 17.91 8.69
N LEU A 154 17.00 17.28 8.95
CA LEU A 154 16.18 17.54 10.12
C LEU A 154 16.60 16.78 11.38
N GLY A 155 17.67 15.98 11.31
CA GLY A 155 18.27 15.27 12.44
C GLY A 155 17.60 13.92 12.77
N LEU A 156 16.89 13.28 11.81
CA LEU A 156 16.40 11.92 11.98
C LEU A 156 17.45 10.91 11.46
N ASP A 157 18.57 10.79 12.18
CA ASP A 157 19.72 9.97 11.77
C ASP A 157 19.43 8.47 11.67
N ALA A 158 18.38 8.01 12.35
CA ALA A 158 17.93 6.63 12.32
C ALA A 158 17.56 6.13 10.90
N VAL A 159 17.27 7.04 9.94
CA VAL A 159 17.00 6.67 8.55
C VAL A 159 18.28 6.33 7.75
N ALA A 160 19.45 6.75 8.22
CA ALA A 160 20.73 6.59 7.49
C ALA A 160 21.06 5.12 7.16
N PRO A 161 20.99 4.16 8.10
CA PRO A 161 21.33 2.76 7.84
C PRO A 161 20.20 1.97 7.15
N LEU A 162 18.97 2.50 7.10
CA LEU A 162 17.82 1.72 6.65
C LEU A 162 17.92 1.39 5.15
N LYS A 163 17.87 0.11 4.85
CA LYS A 163 17.68 -0.42 3.49
C LYS A 163 16.18 -0.60 3.20
N PHE A 164 15.85 -0.79 1.93
CA PHE A 164 14.48 -1.07 1.52
C PHE A 164 13.88 -2.26 2.29
N TRP A 165 12.68 -2.10 2.82
CA TRP A 165 11.98 -3.04 3.70
C TRP A 165 12.73 -3.29 5.02
N GLN A 166 13.28 -2.24 5.61
CA GLN A 166 13.78 -2.25 6.98
C GLN A 166 13.05 -1.24 7.84
N VAL A 167 13.00 -1.55 9.14
CA VAL A 167 12.33 -0.78 10.19
C VAL A 167 13.26 -0.62 11.39
N THR A 168 13.09 0.47 12.11
CA THR A 168 13.76 0.71 13.41
C THR A 168 12.85 1.49 14.35
N ARG A 169 13.09 1.31 15.65
CA ARG A 169 12.60 2.24 16.68
C ARG A 169 13.63 3.34 16.90
N THR A 170 13.15 4.53 17.17
CA THR A 170 13.98 5.68 17.50
C THR A 170 13.19 6.66 18.36
N GLU A 171 13.88 7.66 18.86
CA GLU A 171 13.29 8.88 19.40
C GLU A 171 13.68 10.05 18.49
N TRP A 172 12.73 10.89 18.17
CA TRP A 172 12.99 12.11 17.41
C TRP A 172 12.19 13.28 17.98
N ARG A 173 12.90 14.35 18.26
CA ARG A 173 12.30 15.56 18.84
C ARG A 173 11.52 15.34 20.16
N GLY A 174 11.99 14.37 20.96
CA GLY A 174 11.35 13.99 22.23
C GLY A 174 10.14 13.05 22.10
N TYR A 175 9.86 12.53 20.88
CA TYR A 175 8.77 11.59 20.66
C TYR A 175 9.31 10.21 20.28
N PRO A 176 8.76 9.13 20.87
CA PRO A 176 9.06 7.77 20.41
C PRO A 176 8.48 7.55 19.02
N MET A 177 9.25 6.90 18.14
CA MET A 177 8.86 6.66 16.76
C MET A 177 9.23 5.26 16.30
N VAL A 178 8.42 4.70 15.42
CA VAL A 178 8.81 3.61 14.52
C VAL A 178 9.01 4.22 13.14
N VAL A 179 10.11 3.87 12.49
CA VAL A 179 10.45 4.40 11.16
C VAL A 179 10.76 3.24 10.23
N ALA A 180 10.01 3.12 9.14
CA ALA A 180 10.23 2.11 8.12
C ALA A 180 10.68 2.75 6.80
N ARG A 181 11.68 2.16 6.13
CA ARG A 181 11.98 2.48 4.75
C ARG A 181 11.09 1.64 3.83
N ALA A 182 9.90 2.15 3.61
CA ALA A 182 8.83 1.56 2.84
C ALA A 182 8.00 2.65 2.16
N GLY A 183 6.98 2.27 1.41
CA GLY A 183 6.03 3.20 0.80
C GLY A 183 5.22 2.57 -0.32
N TYR A 184 4.23 3.33 -0.78
CA TYR A 184 3.21 2.92 -1.75
C TYR A 184 3.28 3.72 -3.05
N THR A 185 4.44 4.34 -3.34
CA THR A 185 4.64 5.24 -4.46
C THR A 185 5.61 4.72 -5.52
N GLY A 186 6.43 3.74 -5.17
CA GLY A 186 7.57 3.31 -5.99
C GLY A 186 8.81 4.19 -5.85
N GLU A 187 8.73 5.30 -5.11
CA GLU A 187 9.86 6.16 -4.81
C GLU A 187 10.56 5.76 -3.52
N LEU A 188 11.81 6.22 -3.36
CA LEU A 188 12.49 6.22 -2.07
C LEU A 188 11.60 6.93 -1.06
N GLY A 189 11.31 6.27 0.05
CA GLY A 189 10.39 6.83 1.02
C GLY A 189 10.52 6.22 2.40
N TYR A 190 9.93 6.93 3.35
CA TYR A 190 9.89 6.54 4.74
C TYR A 190 8.47 6.72 5.28
N GLU A 191 8.06 5.75 6.07
CA GLU A 191 6.83 5.78 6.85
C GLU A 191 7.21 6.06 8.30
N LEU A 192 6.61 7.10 8.88
CA LEU A 192 6.89 7.61 10.21
C LEU A 192 5.65 7.37 11.08
N TYR A 193 5.78 6.53 12.08
CA TYR A 193 4.73 6.19 13.05
C TYR A 193 5.04 6.83 14.39
N MET A 194 4.10 7.57 14.96
CA MET A 194 4.32 8.37 16.15
C MET A 194 3.04 8.54 16.97
N PRO A 195 3.11 8.90 18.26
CA PRO A 195 1.94 9.30 19.02
C PRO A 195 1.21 10.47 18.37
N ASN A 196 -0.12 10.52 18.49
CA ASN A 196 -0.96 11.56 17.87
C ASN A 196 -0.54 12.99 18.22
N GLU A 197 -0.06 13.23 19.44
CA GLU A 197 0.40 14.54 19.90
C GLU A 197 1.62 15.07 19.13
N ALA A 198 2.42 14.19 18.54
CA ALA A 198 3.56 14.56 17.71
C ALA A 198 3.17 14.98 16.28
N ALA A 199 2.04 14.46 15.79
CA ALA A 199 1.67 14.49 14.38
C ALA A 199 1.70 15.90 13.77
N ALA A 200 1.01 16.86 14.38
CA ALA A 200 0.93 18.23 13.85
C ALA A 200 2.30 18.94 13.83
N ALA A 201 3.13 18.71 14.85
CA ALA A 201 4.47 19.31 14.92
C ALA A 201 5.39 18.74 13.82
N VAL A 202 5.36 17.41 13.63
CA VAL A 202 6.16 16.72 12.59
C VAL A 202 5.66 17.12 11.20
N TRP A 203 4.34 17.13 10.97
CA TRP A 203 3.76 17.56 9.70
C TRP A 203 4.20 18.96 9.31
N ARG A 204 4.05 19.96 10.23
CA ARG A 204 4.45 21.34 9.98
C ARG A 204 5.94 21.49 9.71
N LEU A 205 6.77 20.74 10.43
CA LEU A 205 8.22 20.73 10.25
C LEU A 205 8.61 20.25 8.85
N LEU A 206 7.98 19.18 8.38
CA LEU A 206 8.21 18.62 7.05
C LEU A 206 7.61 19.51 5.95
N ALA A 207 6.36 19.96 6.11
CA ALA A 207 5.68 20.80 5.13
C ALA A 207 6.30 22.19 4.96
N ALA A 208 7.09 22.67 5.94
CA ALA A 208 7.84 23.93 5.84
C ALA A 208 9.05 23.84 4.90
N ARG A 209 9.46 22.63 4.48
CA ARG A 209 10.59 22.45 3.56
C ARG A 209 10.17 22.75 2.12
N PRO A 210 10.92 23.55 1.35
CA PRO A 210 10.56 23.89 -0.04
C PRO A 210 10.59 22.67 -1.00
N GLU A 211 11.26 21.59 -0.59
CA GLU A 211 11.31 20.33 -1.32
C GLU A 211 10.10 19.42 -1.03
N VAL A 212 9.29 19.74 -0.01
CA VAL A 212 8.17 18.92 0.44
C VAL A 212 6.84 19.54 0.05
N LYS A 213 5.92 18.73 -0.43
CA LYS A 213 4.56 19.15 -0.74
C LYS A 213 3.56 18.20 -0.09
N PRO A 214 2.55 18.72 0.66
CA PRO A 214 1.39 17.92 1.06
C PRO A 214 0.71 17.29 -0.17
N CYS A 215 0.37 16.03 -0.07
CA CYS A 215 -0.20 15.23 -1.14
C CYS A 215 -1.41 14.44 -0.62
N GLY A 216 -2.46 14.37 -1.42
CA GLY A 216 -3.70 13.67 -1.07
C GLY A 216 -3.81 12.28 -1.70
N LEU A 217 -4.97 11.65 -1.42
CA LEU A 217 -5.32 10.32 -1.91
C LEU A 217 -5.25 10.19 -3.43
N GLY A 218 -5.59 11.26 -4.17
CA GLY A 218 -5.56 11.25 -5.64
C GLY A 218 -4.15 11.08 -6.20
N ALA A 219 -3.15 11.74 -5.62
CA ALA A 219 -1.75 11.55 -5.99
C ALA A 219 -1.26 10.16 -5.56
N ARG A 220 -1.62 9.72 -4.33
CA ARG A 220 -1.32 8.37 -3.83
C ARG A 220 -1.83 7.28 -4.77
N ASP A 221 -3.06 7.42 -5.28
CA ASP A 221 -3.68 6.46 -6.21
C ASP A 221 -2.99 6.44 -7.58
N THR A 222 -2.70 7.59 -8.17
CA THR A 222 -1.99 7.61 -9.46
C THR A 222 -0.56 7.07 -9.36
N LEU A 223 0.15 7.35 -8.26
CA LEU A 223 1.50 6.83 -7.99
C LEU A 223 1.52 5.31 -7.85
N ARG A 224 0.61 4.73 -7.04
CA ARG A 224 0.55 3.28 -6.80
C ARG A 224 0.16 2.52 -8.07
N LEU A 225 -0.78 3.05 -8.88
CA LEU A 225 -1.23 2.42 -10.13
C LEU A 225 -0.11 2.31 -11.16
N GLU A 226 0.71 3.34 -11.32
CA GLU A 226 1.88 3.28 -12.20
C GLU A 226 2.90 2.21 -11.78
N MET A 227 2.91 1.84 -10.50
CA MET A 227 3.74 0.76 -9.97
C MET A 227 3.06 -0.61 -10.00
N GLY A 228 1.76 -0.66 -10.28
CA GLY A 228 0.97 -1.88 -10.23
C GLY A 228 0.70 -2.36 -8.81
N TYR A 229 0.74 -1.47 -7.80
CA TYR A 229 0.42 -1.84 -6.43
C TYR A 229 -1.10 -1.93 -6.25
N PRO A 230 -1.63 -3.06 -5.75
CA PRO A 230 -3.06 -3.26 -5.59
C PRO A 230 -3.63 -2.42 -4.44
N LEU A 231 -4.92 -2.12 -4.49
CA LEU A 231 -5.69 -1.47 -3.45
C LEU A 231 -6.72 -2.44 -2.87
N ASN A 232 -6.71 -2.58 -1.53
CA ASN A 232 -7.72 -3.36 -0.82
C ASN A 232 -9.13 -2.77 -1.02
N GLY A 233 -10.11 -3.64 -1.24
CA GLY A 233 -11.49 -3.28 -1.56
C GLY A 233 -11.75 -3.10 -3.06
N GLU A 234 -10.75 -2.78 -3.87
CA GLU A 234 -10.86 -2.61 -5.31
C GLU A 234 -10.19 -3.76 -6.08
N ASP A 235 -8.87 -3.90 -5.94
CA ASP A 235 -8.07 -4.92 -6.62
C ASP A 235 -7.98 -6.22 -5.81
N LEU A 236 -7.98 -6.10 -4.50
CA LEU A 236 -7.96 -7.21 -3.54
C LEU A 236 -9.31 -7.28 -2.81
N THR A 237 -9.88 -8.48 -2.75
CA THR A 237 -11.18 -8.72 -2.12
C THR A 237 -11.19 -10.07 -1.40
N PRO A 238 -12.18 -10.34 -0.52
CA PRO A 238 -12.34 -11.67 0.09
C PRO A 238 -12.59 -12.83 -0.90
N ARG A 239 -12.68 -12.54 -2.20
CA ARG A 239 -12.78 -13.55 -3.27
C ARG A 239 -11.50 -13.70 -4.08
N THR A 240 -10.55 -12.78 -3.93
CA THR A 240 -9.26 -12.76 -4.63
C THR A 240 -8.24 -13.55 -3.83
N THR A 241 -7.59 -14.55 -4.42
CA THR A 241 -6.51 -15.30 -3.75
C THR A 241 -5.16 -14.60 -3.91
N PRO A 242 -4.17 -14.92 -3.07
CA PRO A 242 -2.81 -14.38 -3.23
C PRO A 242 -2.17 -14.69 -4.60
N LEU A 243 -2.54 -15.79 -5.24
CA LEU A 243 -2.05 -16.11 -6.60
C LEU A 243 -2.71 -15.21 -7.65
N GLU A 244 -4.02 -15.02 -7.58
CA GLU A 244 -4.73 -14.07 -8.47
C GLU A 244 -4.21 -12.64 -8.31
N ALA A 245 -3.79 -12.26 -7.09
CA ALA A 245 -3.22 -10.94 -6.76
C ALA A 245 -1.73 -10.79 -7.12
N GLU A 246 -1.11 -11.77 -7.80
CA GLU A 246 0.32 -11.77 -8.12
C GLU A 246 1.24 -11.69 -6.88
N MET A 247 0.74 -12.18 -5.74
CA MET A 247 1.46 -12.24 -4.46
C MET A 247 2.20 -13.57 -4.26
N GLY A 248 2.31 -14.44 -5.25
CA GLY A 248 2.87 -15.79 -5.14
C GLY A 248 4.25 -15.85 -4.49
N ARG A 249 5.10 -14.83 -4.72
CA ARG A 249 6.44 -14.73 -4.10
C ARG A 249 6.43 -14.50 -2.58
N PHE A 250 5.29 -14.14 -2.01
CA PHE A 250 5.14 -13.91 -0.56
C PHE A 250 4.55 -15.11 0.16
N ILE A 251 4.10 -16.16 -0.56
CA ILE A 251 3.52 -17.37 0.02
C ILE A 251 4.63 -18.27 0.54
N CYS A 252 4.55 -18.64 1.80
CA CYS A 252 5.36 -19.70 2.40
C CYS A 252 4.60 -21.04 2.27
N TRP A 253 5.02 -21.88 1.35
CA TRP A 253 4.36 -23.15 1.04
C TRP A 253 4.57 -24.24 2.10
N ASP A 254 5.60 -24.07 2.94
CA ASP A 254 6.00 -25.05 3.97
C ASP A 254 5.18 -24.89 5.27
N LYS A 255 4.28 -23.92 5.35
CA LYS A 255 3.40 -23.70 6.50
C LYS A 255 1.93 -23.82 6.13
N ASP A 256 1.07 -24.01 7.13
CA ASP A 256 -0.37 -23.92 6.96
C ASP A 256 -0.86 -22.46 7.02
N PHE A 257 -1.89 -22.16 6.24
CA PHE A 257 -2.60 -20.88 6.24
C PHE A 257 -4.04 -21.07 5.76
N PRO A 258 -4.96 -20.16 6.06
CA PRO A 258 -6.36 -20.28 5.67
C PRO A 258 -6.53 -20.43 4.16
N GLY A 259 -7.28 -21.44 3.72
CA GLY A 259 -7.55 -21.73 2.32
C GLY A 259 -6.37 -22.29 1.51
N LYS A 260 -5.29 -22.77 2.17
CA LYS A 260 -4.09 -23.31 1.51
C LYS A 260 -4.41 -24.34 0.41
N GLU A 261 -5.29 -25.29 0.68
CA GLU A 261 -5.66 -26.34 -0.29
C GLU A 261 -6.19 -25.77 -1.61
N LYS A 262 -7.00 -24.69 -1.54
CA LYS A 262 -7.51 -24.01 -2.73
C LYS A 262 -6.37 -23.30 -3.49
N VAL A 263 -5.49 -22.62 -2.77
CA VAL A 263 -4.37 -21.89 -3.39
C VAL A 263 -3.36 -22.85 -4.01
N GLU A 264 -3.09 -24.02 -3.38
CA GLU A 264 -2.25 -25.08 -3.94
C GLU A 264 -2.87 -25.68 -5.21
N ARG A 265 -4.20 -25.91 -5.22
CA ARG A 265 -4.92 -26.38 -6.41
C ARG A 265 -4.80 -25.39 -7.56
N GLN A 266 -5.07 -24.10 -7.30
CA GLN A 266 -4.87 -23.03 -8.29
C GLN A 266 -3.44 -23.04 -8.86
N ARG A 267 -2.43 -23.18 -7.98
CA ARG A 267 -1.03 -23.26 -8.41
C ARG A 267 -0.77 -24.46 -9.35
N ALA A 268 -1.37 -25.60 -9.07
CA ALA A 268 -1.19 -26.81 -9.86
C ALA A 268 -1.91 -26.75 -11.23
N GLU A 269 -3.09 -26.16 -11.25
CA GLU A 269 -3.92 -26.03 -12.46
C GLU A 269 -3.43 -24.90 -13.37
N ASP A 270 -2.89 -23.82 -12.80
CA ASP A 270 -2.41 -22.59 -13.47
C ASP A 270 -3.47 -21.88 -14.37
N GLU A 271 -4.75 -22.23 -14.18
CA GLU A 271 -5.91 -21.72 -14.94
C GLU A 271 -6.75 -20.73 -14.11
N TYR A 272 -6.13 -19.72 -13.51
CA TYR A 272 -6.82 -18.70 -12.72
C TYR A 272 -6.60 -17.30 -13.28
N ARG A 273 -7.53 -16.38 -13.02
CA ARG A 273 -7.40 -14.98 -13.40
C ARG A 273 -6.26 -14.34 -12.61
N ARG A 274 -5.59 -13.39 -13.24
CA ARG A 274 -4.46 -12.67 -12.63
C ARG A 274 -4.67 -11.18 -12.66
N LEU A 275 -4.30 -10.51 -11.59
CA LEU A 275 -4.25 -9.06 -11.53
C LEU A 275 -3.15 -8.55 -12.47
N THR A 276 -3.57 -7.94 -13.55
CA THR A 276 -2.72 -7.59 -14.69
C THR A 276 -2.81 -6.09 -14.96
N PRO A 277 -1.68 -5.39 -15.14
CA PRO A 277 -1.70 -3.99 -15.54
C PRO A 277 -2.20 -3.85 -16.98
N VAL A 278 -3.00 -2.83 -17.21
CA VAL A 278 -3.49 -2.44 -18.53
C VAL A 278 -3.20 -0.97 -18.79
N VAL A 279 -2.86 -0.65 -20.03
CA VAL A 279 -2.55 0.70 -20.47
C VAL A 279 -3.44 1.12 -21.65
N SER A 280 -3.80 2.38 -21.70
CA SER A 280 -4.51 2.98 -22.83
C SER A 280 -3.50 3.65 -23.77
N PRO A 281 -3.70 3.62 -25.10
CA PRO A 281 -2.82 4.34 -26.04
C PRO A 281 -2.94 5.86 -25.93
N ASN A 282 -3.82 6.37 -25.07
CA ASN A 282 -4.07 7.78 -24.88
C ASN A 282 -4.33 8.11 -23.38
N ARG A 283 -4.68 9.37 -23.06
CA ARG A 283 -4.89 9.84 -21.68
C ARG A 283 -6.17 9.32 -21.00
N ARG A 284 -7.06 8.64 -21.71
CA ARG A 284 -8.30 8.12 -21.11
C ARG A 284 -8.01 6.97 -20.20
N ALA A 285 -8.44 7.08 -18.94
CA ALA A 285 -8.29 6.02 -17.94
C ALA A 285 -9.39 4.96 -18.09
N PRO A 286 -9.05 3.67 -17.98
CA PRO A 286 -10.06 2.65 -17.76
C PRO A 286 -10.79 2.92 -16.43
N ARG A 287 -12.01 2.38 -16.28
CA ARG A 287 -12.81 2.59 -15.07
C ARG A 287 -13.11 1.26 -14.41
N HIS A 288 -13.17 1.29 -13.07
CA HIS A 288 -13.61 0.15 -12.27
C HIS A 288 -14.91 -0.44 -12.84
N GLY A 289 -15.01 -1.76 -12.90
CA GLY A 289 -16.17 -2.49 -13.39
C GLY A 289 -16.31 -2.56 -14.91
N PHE A 290 -15.39 -1.97 -15.70
CA PHE A 290 -15.43 -2.15 -17.15
C PHE A 290 -15.06 -3.59 -17.51
N ASP A 291 -15.94 -4.28 -18.24
CA ASP A 291 -15.62 -5.55 -18.86
C ASP A 291 -14.51 -5.38 -19.89
N LEU A 292 -13.58 -6.33 -19.89
CA LEU A 292 -12.52 -6.45 -20.88
C LEU A 292 -12.89 -7.51 -21.89
N LYS A 293 -12.75 -7.19 -23.16
CA LYS A 293 -13.06 -8.11 -24.29
C LYS A 293 -11.86 -8.28 -25.19
N CYS A 294 -11.64 -9.52 -25.63
CA CYS A 294 -10.72 -9.92 -26.69
C CYS A 294 -11.48 -10.71 -27.73
N GLY A 295 -11.45 -10.31 -29.03
CA GLY A 295 -12.21 -10.97 -30.08
C GLY A 295 -13.73 -11.05 -29.84
N GLY A 296 -14.31 -10.13 -29.07
CA GLY A 296 -15.73 -10.12 -28.72
C GLY A 296 -16.08 -10.95 -27.45
N GLN A 297 -15.18 -11.77 -26.94
CA GLN A 297 -15.36 -12.54 -25.71
C GLN A 297 -14.93 -11.70 -24.48
N THR A 298 -15.73 -11.72 -23.41
CA THR A 298 -15.33 -11.15 -22.13
C THR A 298 -14.26 -12.01 -21.46
N VAL A 299 -13.09 -11.42 -21.20
CA VAL A 299 -11.91 -12.11 -20.68
C VAL A 299 -11.45 -11.59 -19.31
N GLY A 300 -12.07 -10.54 -18.81
CA GLY A 300 -11.71 -9.93 -17.52
C GLY A 300 -12.54 -8.71 -17.17
N THR A 301 -12.15 -8.05 -16.07
CA THR A 301 -12.79 -6.84 -15.56
C THR A 301 -11.74 -5.90 -14.98
N VAL A 302 -11.86 -4.61 -15.28
CA VAL A 302 -11.02 -3.56 -14.69
C VAL A 302 -11.36 -3.40 -13.20
N THR A 303 -10.35 -3.44 -12.36
CA THR A 303 -10.50 -3.25 -10.90
C THR A 303 -10.11 -1.84 -10.45
N SER A 304 -9.09 -1.23 -11.09
CA SER A 304 -8.65 0.14 -10.81
C SER A 304 -8.21 0.84 -12.08
N GLY A 305 -8.33 2.17 -12.12
CA GLY A 305 -7.83 2.91 -13.27
C GLY A 305 -7.82 4.42 -13.10
N ALA A 306 -6.71 5.03 -13.49
CA ALA A 306 -6.48 6.47 -13.50
C ALA A 306 -5.62 6.91 -14.70
N PHE A 307 -5.51 8.23 -14.89
CA PHE A 307 -4.46 8.77 -15.73
C PHE A 307 -3.11 8.67 -15.02
N GLY A 308 -2.10 8.09 -15.65
CA GLY A 308 -0.72 8.00 -15.14
C GLY A 308 0.11 9.20 -15.58
N PRO A 309 0.37 10.19 -14.69
CA PRO A 309 1.05 11.43 -15.08
C PRO A 309 2.50 11.23 -15.52
N SER A 310 3.22 10.22 -14.98
CA SER A 310 4.60 9.93 -15.36
C SER A 310 4.72 9.25 -16.71
N VAL A 311 3.72 8.47 -17.10
CA VAL A 311 3.72 7.72 -18.37
C VAL A 311 2.88 8.38 -19.46
N GLY A 312 2.08 9.40 -19.10
CA GLY A 312 1.33 10.21 -20.05
C GLY A 312 0.08 9.53 -20.65
N GLN A 313 -0.35 8.41 -20.11
CA GLN A 313 -1.44 7.59 -20.63
C GLN A 313 -2.36 7.08 -19.53
N GLY A 314 -3.53 6.52 -19.90
CA GLY A 314 -4.40 5.83 -18.94
C GLY A 314 -3.74 4.54 -18.48
N VAL A 315 -3.75 4.31 -17.17
CA VAL A 315 -3.21 3.10 -16.52
C VAL A 315 -4.30 2.47 -15.67
N GLY A 316 -4.33 1.15 -15.58
CA GLY A 316 -5.25 0.43 -14.71
C GLY A 316 -4.70 -0.92 -14.29
N LEU A 317 -5.43 -1.52 -13.35
CA LEU A 317 -5.30 -2.92 -12.99
C LEU A 317 -6.59 -3.63 -13.37
N ALA A 318 -6.49 -4.89 -13.75
CA ALA A 318 -7.63 -5.68 -14.15
C ALA A 318 -7.42 -7.16 -13.82
N MET A 319 -8.48 -7.84 -13.45
CA MET A 319 -8.51 -9.26 -13.23
C MET A 319 -8.76 -9.97 -14.57
N ILE A 320 -7.74 -10.60 -15.16
CA ILE A 320 -7.78 -11.14 -16.53
C ILE A 320 -7.52 -12.64 -16.53
N ALA A 321 -8.32 -13.39 -17.30
CA ALA A 321 -8.15 -14.82 -17.49
C ALA A 321 -6.97 -15.13 -18.44
N PRO A 322 -6.21 -16.23 -18.21
CA PRO A 322 -5.24 -16.70 -19.18
C PRO A 322 -5.95 -17.20 -20.47
N PRO A 323 -5.31 -17.12 -21.64
CA PRO A 323 -3.98 -16.59 -21.90
C PRO A 323 -3.96 -15.06 -22.14
N TYR A 324 -5.09 -14.37 -21.94
CA TYR A 324 -5.29 -12.95 -22.30
C TYR A 324 -4.55 -11.96 -21.38
N ASN A 325 -3.96 -12.44 -20.29
CA ASN A 325 -3.14 -11.67 -19.37
C ASN A 325 -1.67 -11.50 -19.81
N ALA A 326 -1.26 -12.14 -20.92
CA ALA A 326 0.09 -11.98 -21.46
C ALA A 326 0.35 -10.53 -21.89
N PRO A 327 1.53 -9.94 -21.57
CA PRO A 327 1.86 -8.58 -21.97
C PRO A 327 1.75 -8.37 -23.49
N GLY A 328 1.21 -7.24 -23.93
CA GLY A 328 0.98 -6.91 -25.33
C GLY A 328 -0.36 -7.42 -25.89
N THR A 329 -1.23 -8.01 -25.06
CA THR A 329 -2.55 -8.44 -25.51
C THR A 329 -3.48 -7.25 -25.70
N GLU A 330 -4.00 -7.07 -26.92
CA GLU A 330 -4.98 -6.03 -27.26
C GLU A 330 -6.36 -6.38 -26.71
N LEU A 331 -6.95 -5.44 -25.99
CA LEU A 331 -8.25 -5.55 -25.33
C LEU A 331 -9.16 -4.37 -25.68
N ARG A 332 -10.46 -4.56 -25.47
CA ARG A 332 -11.48 -3.51 -25.52
C ARG A 332 -12.20 -3.42 -24.19
N ALA A 333 -12.39 -2.20 -23.67
CA ALA A 333 -12.94 -1.96 -22.35
C ALA A 333 -14.23 -1.12 -22.38
N GLY A 334 -15.22 -1.56 -21.59
CA GLY A 334 -16.43 -0.81 -21.30
C GLY A 334 -17.32 -0.54 -22.50
N PRO A 335 -18.36 0.33 -22.32
CA PRO A 335 -19.45 0.49 -23.30
C PRO A 335 -19.07 1.21 -24.60
N ARG A 336 -17.85 1.79 -24.66
CA ARG A 336 -17.37 2.52 -25.84
C ARG A 336 -16.18 1.84 -26.52
N ASP A 337 -15.98 0.55 -26.25
CA ASP A 337 -14.88 -0.27 -26.80
C ASP A 337 -13.51 0.45 -26.73
N MET A 338 -13.22 1.03 -25.56
CA MET A 338 -11.97 1.75 -25.32
C MET A 338 -10.78 0.81 -25.55
N PRO A 339 -9.80 1.16 -26.40
CA PRO A 339 -8.63 0.33 -26.61
C PRO A 339 -7.75 0.31 -25.37
N LEU A 340 -7.33 -0.88 -24.98
CA LEU A 340 -6.35 -1.14 -23.94
C LEU A 340 -5.38 -2.22 -24.41
N GLU A 341 -4.23 -2.27 -23.76
CA GLU A 341 -3.22 -3.30 -23.93
C GLU A 341 -2.74 -3.76 -22.55
N THR A 342 -2.51 -5.05 -22.36
CA THR A 342 -1.86 -5.57 -21.15
C THR A 342 -0.39 -5.17 -21.13
N ALA A 343 0.14 -4.86 -19.95
CA ALA A 343 1.51 -4.38 -19.80
C ALA A 343 2.29 -5.19 -18.76
N GLU A 344 3.61 -5.01 -18.73
CA GLU A 344 4.45 -5.52 -17.64
C GLU A 344 4.43 -4.60 -16.44
N MET A 345 4.49 -5.18 -15.24
CA MET A 345 4.67 -4.46 -13.98
C MET A 345 6.14 -4.16 -13.66
N PRO A 346 6.46 -2.99 -13.12
CA PRO A 346 5.62 -1.79 -13.08
C PRO A 346 5.51 -1.11 -14.44
N VAL A 347 4.44 -0.33 -14.68
CA VAL A 347 4.31 0.49 -15.91
C VAL A 347 5.33 1.64 -15.89
N TYR A 348 5.50 2.29 -14.73
CA TYR A 348 6.56 3.28 -14.51
C TYR A 348 7.87 2.60 -14.10
N LYS A 349 8.89 2.66 -14.96
CA LYS A 349 10.15 1.91 -14.80
C LYS A 349 11.22 2.65 -13.97
N ASN A 350 11.06 3.95 -13.68
CA ASN A 350 12.11 4.80 -13.10
C ASN A 350 11.99 4.98 -11.57
N GLY A 351 11.19 4.16 -10.89
CA GLY A 351 11.02 4.23 -9.44
C GLY A 351 12.33 4.10 -8.66
N THR A 352 12.43 4.82 -7.55
CA THR A 352 13.67 4.96 -6.75
C THR A 352 13.68 4.14 -5.46
N CYS A 353 12.55 3.46 -5.10
CA CYS A 353 12.41 2.77 -3.80
C CYS A 353 13.51 1.75 -3.52
N ARG A 354 14.03 1.06 -4.57
CA ARG A 354 15.08 0.03 -4.46
C ARG A 354 16.50 0.57 -4.68
N LYS A 355 16.66 1.85 -5.00
CA LYS A 355 18.00 2.43 -5.18
C LYS A 355 18.81 2.27 -3.89
N LYS A 356 20.05 1.85 -4.03
CA LYS A 356 21.02 1.88 -2.92
C LYS A 356 21.24 3.34 -2.57
N VAL A 357 21.03 3.69 -1.31
CA VAL A 357 21.37 5.00 -0.76
C VAL A 357 22.71 4.85 -0.04
N GLN A 358 23.63 5.74 -0.35
CA GLN A 358 24.94 5.82 0.30
C GLN A 358 24.86 6.68 1.56
#